data_75b063d07eb2bb208c95cea949dfc85c
#
_entry.id   75b063d07eb2bb208c95cea949dfc85c
#
_cell.length_a   1.000
_cell.length_b   1.000
_cell.length_c   1.000
_cell.angle_alpha   90.00
_cell.angle_beta   90.00
_cell.angle_gamma   90.00
#
_symmetry.space_group_name_H-M   'P 1'
#
loop_
_entity.id
_entity.type
_entity.pdbx_description
1 polymer ?
#
loop_
_entity_poly.entity_id
_entity_poly.type
_entity_poly.pdbx_seq_one_letter_code
_entity_poly.pdbx_strand_id
1 'polypeptide(L)'
;MSESYPAPQPHVFHVAIADDWEASVPFGSYEAATRGVLVGPRQAIRTTTADGVQRVLDERYSDLHLQLLVVELDLDALDAVGVALVRDATSGDVGIDGPLPPGDPTVVVRVVPVPNVGGRWVAPALQ
;
A
#
# COMPACT_ATOMS: atom_id res chain seq x y z
N MET A 1 -6.17 8.40 30.41
CA MET A 1 -6.11 8.37 29.98
C MET A 1 -5.98 8.35 29.13
N SER A 2 -5.97 8.14 28.90
CA SER A 2 -5.86 8.16 28.14
C SER A 2 -6.03 8.12 27.26
N GLU A 3 -5.93 7.70 27.01
CA GLU A 3 -6.18 7.71 25.96
C GLU A 3 -7.03 8.14 25.46
N SER A 4 -7.10 8.36 25.36
CA SER A 4 -8.38 8.91 25.08
C SER A 4 -8.58 9.48 23.70
N TYR A 5 -7.60 9.83 22.98
CA TYR A 5 -7.74 10.12 21.58
C TYR A 5 -7.50 8.84 20.78
N PRO A 6 -8.10 8.71 19.62
CA PRO A 6 -7.86 7.50 18.83
C PRO A 6 -6.39 7.36 18.52
N ALA A 7 -5.87 6.18 18.68
CA ALA A 7 -4.52 5.87 18.28
C ALA A 7 -4.39 6.16 16.77
N PRO A 8 -3.21 6.55 16.29
CA PRO A 8 -3.01 6.63 14.85
C PRO A 8 -3.41 5.31 14.22
N GLN A 9 -4.04 5.39 13.06
CA GLN A 9 -4.42 4.18 12.35
C GLN A 9 -3.16 3.36 12.11
N PRO A 10 -3.04 2.16 12.67
CA PRO A 10 -1.84 1.36 12.47
C PRO A 10 -1.81 0.70 11.09
N HIS A 11 -2.91 0.79 10.35
CA HIS A 11 -3.00 0.18 9.03
C HIS A 11 -3.02 1.24 7.95
N VAL A 12 -2.28 0.98 6.88
CA VAL A 12 -2.29 1.79 5.67
C VAL A 12 -2.49 0.88 4.47
N PHE A 13 -2.76 1.47 3.32
CA PHE A 13 -3.14 0.73 2.12
C PHE A 13 -2.24 1.12 0.96
N HIS A 14 -1.73 0.12 0.27
CA HIS A 14 -0.90 0.29 -0.93
C HIS A 14 -1.64 -0.26 -2.12
N VAL A 15 -1.70 0.48 -3.23
CA VAL A 15 -2.26 0.00 -4.48
C VAL A 15 -1.14 -0.62 -5.29
N ALA A 16 -1.28 -1.88 -5.66
CA ALA A 16 -0.27 -2.63 -6.37
C ALA A 16 -0.84 -3.19 -7.68
N ILE A 17 0.03 -3.35 -8.67
CA ILE A 17 -0.31 -4.13 -9.86
C ILE A 17 -0.24 -5.60 -9.46
N ALA A 18 -1.30 -6.36 -9.74
CA ALA A 18 -1.42 -7.75 -9.26
C ALA A 18 -0.23 -8.60 -9.69
N ASP A 19 0.19 -8.49 -10.94
CA ASP A 19 1.32 -9.27 -11.45
C ASP A 19 2.60 -8.99 -10.68
N ASP A 20 2.86 -7.72 -10.37
CA ASP A 20 4.04 -7.33 -9.60
C ASP A 20 4.01 -7.88 -8.19
N TRP A 21 2.84 -7.77 -7.55
CA TRP A 21 2.68 -8.26 -6.20
C TRP A 21 2.85 -9.77 -6.13
N GLU A 22 2.17 -10.49 -7.02
CA GLU A 22 2.18 -11.95 -7.03
C GLU A 22 3.56 -12.50 -7.33
N ALA A 23 4.32 -11.84 -8.22
CA ALA A 23 5.69 -12.24 -8.51
C ALA A 23 6.61 -12.03 -7.32
N SER A 24 6.30 -11.05 -6.46
CA SER A 24 7.15 -10.75 -5.30
C SER A 24 7.02 -11.77 -4.19
N VAL A 25 5.89 -12.49 -4.10
CA VAL A 25 5.64 -13.41 -3.00
C VAL A 25 6.68 -14.53 -2.94
N PRO A 26 6.90 -15.31 -4.02
CA PRO A 26 7.97 -16.33 -3.98
C PRO A 26 9.38 -15.75 -3.93
N PHE A 27 9.54 -14.50 -4.41
CA PHE A 27 10.82 -13.82 -4.35
C PHE A 27 11.16 -13.35 -2.93
N GLY A 28 10.14 -13.13 -2.09
CA GLY A 28 10.32 -12.75 -0.70
C GLY A 28 10.44 -11.26 -0.45
N SER A 29 10.31 -10.43 -1.48
CA SER A 29 10.53 -8.99 -1.34
C SER A 29 9.73 -8.24 -2.41
N TYR A 30 8.98 -7.23 -1.98
CA TYR A 30 8.22 -6.36 -2.88
C TYR A 30 8.78 -4.95 -2.81
N GLU A 31 9.16 -4.39 -3.95
CA GLU A 31 9.87 -3.12 -4.01
C GLU A 31 9.26 -2.11 -4.97
N ALA A 32 8.07 -2.37 -5.49
CA ALA A 32 7.44 -1.47 -6.45
C ALA A 32 6.84 -0.25 -5.74
N ALA A 33 7.25 0.95 -6.14
CA ALA A 33 6.76 2.18 -5.52
C ALA A 33 5.38 2.57 -6.04
N THR A 34 5.19 2.60 -7.34
CA THR A 34 3.94 2.97 -7.99
C THR A 34 4.00 2.45 -9.42
N ARG A 35 2.94 1.78 -9.86
CA ARG A 35 2.81 1.31 -11.24
C ARG A 35 4.03 0.52 -11.73
N GLY A 36 4.58 -0.33 -10.85
CA GLY A 36 5.70 -1.18 -11.23
C GLY A 36 7.06 -0.50 -11.22
N VAL A 37 7.13 0.76 -10.82
CA VAL A 37 8.41 1.46 -10.67
C VAL A 37 9.10 0.94 -9.41
N LEU A 38 10.34 0.50 -9.57
CA LEU A 38 11.09 -0.03 -8.43
C LEU A 38 11.47 1.08 -7.45
N VAL A 39 11.51 0.71 -6.18
CA VAL A 39 11.92 1.63 -5.14
C VAL A 39 13.40 1.97 -5.33
N GLY A 40 13.70 3.24 -5.46
CA GLY A 40 15.07 3.74 -5.54
C GLY A 40 15.47 4.45 -4.26
N PRO A 41 16.67 5.04 -4.25
CA PRO A 41 17.19 5.68 -3.02
C PRO A 41 16.33 6.81 -2.48
N ARG A 42 15.48 7.41 -3.31
CA ARG A 42 14.64 8.54 -2.91
C ARG A 42 13.17 8.26 -3.13
N GLN A 43 12.83 7.01 -3.37
CA GLN A 43 11.45 6.63 -3.63
C GLN A 43 11.01 5.66 -2.55
N ALA A 44 9.79 5.88 -2.08
CA ALA A 44 9.18 5.01 -1.08
C ALA A 44 7.98 4.30 -1.71
N ILE A 45 7.64 3.15 -1.17
CA ILE A 45 6.39 2.49 -1.52
C ILE A 45 5.27 3.36 -0.97
N ARG A 46 4.40 3.84 -1.84
CA ARG A 46 3.36 4.80 -1.45
C ARG A 46 2.19 4.07 -0.80
N THR A 47 1.73 4.65 0.30
CA THR A 47 0.53 4.16 0.97
C THR A 47 -0.44 5.31 1.18
N THR A 48 -1.67 4.97 1.54
CA THR A 48 -2.70 5.95 1.86
C THR A 48 -3.66 5.36 2.88
N THR A 49 -4.60 6.18 3.36
CA THR A 49 -5.67 5.72 4.22
C THR A 49 -6.74 4.99 3.39
N ALA A 50 -7.65 4.29 4.07
CA ALA A 50 -8.77 3.64 3.38
C ALA A 50 -9.56 4.65 2.53
N ASP A 51 -9.78 5.85 3.07
CA ASP A 51 -10.50 6.90 2.36
C ASP A 51 -9.71 7.44 1.17
N GLY A 52 -8.39 7.36 1.20
CA GLY A 52 -7.53 7.87 0.14
C GLY A 52 -7.37 6.93 -1.05
N VAL A 53 -7.79 5.68 -0.94
CA VAL A 53 -7.55 4.68 -2.00
C VAL A 53 -8.20 5.11 -3.31
N GLN A 54 -9.45 5.58 -3.28
CA GLN A 54 -10.13 5.98 -4.51
C GLN A 54 -9.39 7.12 -5.22
N ARG A 55 -8.89 8.07 -4.46
CA ARG A 55 -8.12 9.19 -5.03
C ARG A 55 -6.85 8.67 -5.73
N VAL A 56 -6.15 7.73 -5.09
CA VAL A 56 -4.94 7.14 -5.69
C VAL A 56 -5.29 6.41 -6.99
N LEU A 57 -6.37 5.64 -6.98
CA LEU A 57 -6.81 4.93 -8.18
C LEU A 57 -7.10 5.91 -9.32
N ASP A 58 -7.82 6.98 -9.02
CA ASP A 58 -8.21 7.96 -10.04
C ASP A 58 -7.01 8.76 -10.56
N GLU A 59 -6.09 9.13 -9.67
CA GLU A 59 -4.97 9.99 -10.05
C GLU A 59 -3.83 9.25 -10.70
N ARG A 60 -3.59 7.98 -10.33
CA ARG A 60 -2.37 7.29 -10.73
C ARG A 60 -2.61 6.05 -11.57
N TYR A 61 -3.82 5.51 -11.58
CA TYR A 61 -4.10 4.23 -12.23
C TYR A 61 -5.25 4.28 -13.21
N SER A 62 -5.85 5.46 -13.43
CA SER A 62 -7.06 5.56 -14.27
C SER A 62 -6.85 5.08 -15.70
N ASP A 63 -5.62 5.15 -16.21
CA ASP A 63 -5.30 4.74 -17.57
C ASP A 63 -4.75 3.32 -17.65
N LEU A 64 -4.68 2.61 -16.53
CA LEU A 64 -4.08 1.28 -16.48
C LEU A 64 -5.13 0.21 -16.70
N HIS A 65 -4.77 -0.82 -17.48
CA HIS A 65 -5.69 -1.93 -17.79
C HIS A 65 -5.27 -3.25 -17.15
N LEU A 66 -4.26 -3.26 -16.30
CA LEU A 66 -3.80 -4.44 -15.57
C LEU A 66 -4.56 -4.54 -14.26
N GLN A 67 -4.81 -5.77 -13.80
CA GLN A 67 -5.50 -5.97 -12.52
C GLN A 67 -4.73 -5.32 -11.38
N LEU A 68 -5.45 -4.61 -10.52
CA LEU A 68 -4.89 -3.95 -9.34
C LEU A 68 -5.33 -4.66 -8.06
N LEU A 69 -4.51 -4.53 -7.05
CA LEU A 69 -4.78 -5.02 -5.70
C LEU A 69 -4.62 -3.88 -4.72
N VAL A 70 -5.38 -3.93 -3.61
CA VAL A 70 -5.13 -3.08 -2.45
C VAL A 70 -4.52 -3.97 -1.37
N VAL A 71 -3.36 -3.58 -0.89
CA VAL A 71 -2.63 -4.32 0.14
C VAL A 71 -2.74 -3.56 1.44
N GLU A 72 -3.32 -4.17 2.44
CA GLU A 72 -3.45 -3.58 3.77
C GLU A 72 -2.24 -3.97 4.60
N LEU A 73 -1.56 -2.98 5.16
CA LEU A 73 -0.30 -3.15 5.86
C LEU A 73 -0.42 -2.65 7.30
N ASP A 74 0.22 -3.38 8.22
CA ASP A 74 0.28 -3.00 9.62
C ASP A 74 1.58 -2.24 9.87
N LEU A 75 1.46 -0.96 10.24
CA LEU A 75 2.62 -0.10 10.45
C LEU A 75 3.48 -0.54 11.64
N ASP A 76 2.85 -1.02 12.71
CA ASP A 76 3.59 -1.47 13.87
C ASP A 76 4.41 -2.72 13.54
N ALA A 77 3.86 -3.62 12.74
CA ALA A 77 4.57 -4.81 12.31
C ALA A 77 5.73 -4.46 11.37
N LEU A 78 5.56 -3.46 10.50
CA LEU A 78 6.64 -2.99 9.64
C LEU A 78 7.80 -2.44 10.49
N ASP A 79 7.49 -1.65 11.49
CA ASP A 79 8.50 -1.12 12.40
C ASP A 79 9.22 -2.25 13.13
N ALA A 80 8.47 -3.25 13.57
CA ALA A 80 9.03 -4.39 14.29
C ALA A 80 10.02 -5.22 13.46
N VAL A 81 9.81 -5.27 12.13
CA VAL A 81 10.75 -5.97 11.24
C VAL A 81 11.84 -5.06 10.68
N GLY A 82 11.91 -3.82 11.16
CA GLY A 82 13.00 -2.92 10.83
C GLY A 82 12.84 -2.15 9.52
N VAL A 83 11.62 -2.08 8.99
CA VAL A 83 11.36 -1.33 7.76
C VAL A 83 11.09 0.12 8.11
N ALA A 84 11.86 1.04 7.54
CA ALA A 84 11.74 2.46 7.83
C ALA A 84 10.51 3.06 7.16
N LEU A 85 9.91 4.04 7.83
CA LEU A 85 8.74 4.75 7.34
C LEU A 85 9.09 6.21 7.11
N VAL A 86 8.54 6.80 6.05
CA VAL A 86 8.75 8.20 5.69
C VAL A 86 7.38 8.84 5.53
N ARG A 87 7.18 10.00 6.14
CA ARG A 87 5.93 10.71 5.98
C ARG A 87 6.07 11.76 4.88
N ASP A 88 5.14 11.75 3.95
CA ASP A 88 5.10 12.75 2.88
C ASP A 88 4.66 14.08 3.48
N ALA A 89 5.49 15.11 3.32
CA ALA A 89 5.23 16.42 3.90
C ALA A 89 4.01 17.11 3.26
N THR A 90 3.70 16.77 2.01
CA THR A 90 2.60 17.39 1.29
C THR A 90 1.26 16.74 1.59
N SER A 91 1.21 15.42 1.48
CA SER A 91 -0.05 14.67 1.63
C SER A 91 -0.28 14.17 3.06
N GLY A 92 0.78 14.04 3.84
CA GLY A 92 0.71 13.41 5.15
C GLY A 92 0.66 11.89 5.10
N ASP A 93 0.62 11.31 3.93
CA ASP A 93 0.61 9.85 3.78
C ASP A 93 1.96 9.27 4.14
N VAL A 94 1.95 8.00 4.55
CA VAL A 94 3.16 7.29 4.92
C VAL A 94 3.75 6.62 3.68
N GLY A 95 5.05 6.78 3.49
CA GLY A 95 5.82 6.00 2.52
C GLY A 95 6.63 4.95 3.25
N ILE A 96 6.90 3.84 2.59
CA ILE A 96 7.68 2.75 3.16
C ILE A 96 9.03 2.73 2.45
N ASP A 97 10.07 2.97 3.23
CA ASP A 97 11.44 3.06 2.71
C ASP A 97 12.11 1.69 2.84
N GLY A 98 11.94 0.90 1.83
CA GLY A 98 12.56 -0.41 1.78
C GLY A 98 11.60 -1.46 1.27
N PRO A 99 12.11 -2.66 0.99
CA PRO A 99 11.25 -3.72 0.50
C PRO A 99 10.28 -4.22 1.56
N LEU A 100 9.10 -4.61 1.11
CA LEU A 100 8.10 -5.25 1.96
C LEU A 100 8.29 -6.76 1.94
N PRO A 101 8.06 -7.44 3.07
CA PRO A 101 7.97 -8.90 3.09
C PRO A 101 6.55 -9.34 2.71
N PRO A 102 6.29 -9.68 1.42
CA PRO A 102 4.91 -9.90 0.97
C PRO A 102 4.28 -11.16 1.53
N GLY A 103 5.09 -12.10 2.00
CA GLY A 103 4.59 -13.33 2.59
C GLY A 103 4.45 -13.30 4.11
N ASP A 104 4.71 -12.17 4.74
CA ASP A 104 4.63 -12.06 6.21
C ASP A 104 3.21 -11.63 6.61
N PRO A 105 2.43 -12.54 7.23
CA PRO A 105 1.04 -12.25 7.57
C PRO A 105 0.89 -11.24 8.71
N THR A 106 1.94 -10.93 9.45
CA THR A 106 1.89 -9.89 10.46
C THR A 106 1.98 -8.51 9.84
N VAL A 107 2.67 -8.38 8.70
CA VAL A 107 2.85 -7.13 7.98
C VAL A 107 1.73 -6.95 6.96
N VAL A 108 1.47 -7.97 6.15
CA VAL A 108 0.42 -7.94 5.11
C VAL A 108 -0.85 -8.51 5.72
N VAL A 109 -1.74 -7.63 6.15
CA VAL A 109 -2.96 -8.03 6.83
C VAL A 109 -3.96 -8.62 5.85
N ARG A 110 -4.06 -8.03 4.66
CA ARG A 110 -5.07 -8.43 3.69
C ARG A 110 -4.67 -7.92 2.32
N VAL A 111 -5.03 -8.70 1.29
CA VAL A 111 -4.87 -8.31 -0.11
C VAL A 111 -6.23 -8.42 -0.77
N VAL A 112 -6.72 -7.33 -1.34
CA VAL A 112 -8.08 -7.27 -1.89
C VAL A 112 -8.00 -6.85 -3.35
N PRO A 113 -8.63 -7.59 -4.28
CA PRO A 113 -8.65 -7.16 -5.68
C PRO A 113 -9.49 -5.90 -5.85
N VAL A 114 -9.06 -5.03 -6.76
CA VAL A 114 -9.78 -3.79 -7.06
C VAL A 114 -10.73 -4.06 -8.21
N PRO A 115 -12.05 -3.83 -8.02
CA PRO A 115 -12.99 -3.99 -9.12
C PRO A 115 -12.85 -2.87 -10.14
N ASN A 116 -13.11 -3.20 -11.40
CA ASN A 116 -13.19 -2.22 -12.48
C ASN A 116 -14.62 -2.22 -12.98
N VAL A 117 -15.29 -1.08 -12.89
CA VAL A 117 -16.68 -0.94 -13.26
C VAL A 117 -16.78 0.08 -14.39
N GLY A 118 -17.14 -0.39 -15.58
CA GLY A 118 -17.29 0.48 -16.74
C GLY A 118 -16.02 1.21 -17.13
N GLY A 119 -14.87 0.61 -16.91
CA GLY A 119 -13.58 1.21 -17.23
C GLY A 119 -12.98 2.05 -16.11
N ARG A 120 -13.61 2.11 -14.96
CA ARG A 120 -13.12 2.87 -13.80
C ARG A 120 -12.76 1.93 -12.66
N TRP A 121 -11.59 2.14 -12.09
CA TRP A 121 -11.18 1.42 -10.88
C TRP A 121 -11.96 1.96 -9.69
N VAL A 122 -12.55 1.08 -8.91
CA VAL A 122 -13.39 1.45 -7.76
C VAL A 122 -12.77 0.85 -6.51
N ALA A 123 -12.57 1.69 -5.48
CA ALA A 123 -12.00 1.23 -4.23
C ALA A 123 -12.90 0.17 -3.60
N PRO A 124 -12.35 -0.99 -3.24
CA PRO A 124 -13.12 -2.02 -2.54
C PRO A 124 -13.46 -1.59 -1.12
N ALA A 125 -14.37 -2.30 -0.48
CA ALA A 125 -14.67 -2.07 0.94
C ALA A 125 -13.45 -2.48 1.77
N LEU A 126 -12.95 -1.54 2.58
CA LEU A 126 -11.72 -1.74 3.34
C LEU A 126 -11.93 -1.68 4.84
N GLN A 127 -13.17 -1.78 5.30
CA GLN A 127 -13.47 -1.76 6.73
C GLN A 127 -13.99 -3.08 7.23
#